data_1e1cbaab502ceabaf8b6edd9056597b6
#
_entry.id   1e1cbaab502ceabaf8b6edd9056597b6
#
_cell.length_a   1.000
_cell.length_b   1.000
_cell.length_c   1.000
_cell.angle_alpha   90.00
_cell.angle_beta   90.00
_cell.angle_gamma   90.00
#
_symmetry.space_group_name_H-M   'P 1'
#
loop_
_entity.id
_entity.type
_entity.pdbx_description
1 polymer ?
#
loop_
_entity_poly.entity_id
_entity_poly.type
_entity_poly.pdbx_seq_one_letter_code
_entity_poly.pdbx_strand_id
1 'polypeptide(L)'
;MKNSAIYKSREIHTVNKDSNPQKVIFGGRGNFIGRCQHKLSREEFEEKRVLPIYSIGQCNCHGNRLFKIVDSHTIIFKPDKEHHIQLNLKNVCKNREKQLLKLVELQTANCISLTYELDLEYVYITFDNSIFENHRYSVRTDRTMQIDVNPNYIGWSVTDWKQDYDFHLVAGGMFSLKPLNDYENSLSVSSDSGESKYITNKRKHEVIEIAKELFKLCKHYHCEVFAMEDLYMKSTNLNSGRKLNRLINGQWNRNMLFRQIRKRILSSSTTLVEIQPQYSSIIGNLVNRHLELPDPVLSSIEIGRRGHEFSCQYIFKRRQQEKTVVLPKLETVKKSITQSLEELGIDVPEFDDWDELWSVVKKSKLKYRFPLLSKYESSPFSKNYRRRYLTVYEF
;
A
#
# COMPACT_ATOMS: atom_id res chain seq x y z
N MET A 1 6.03 -11.48 13.05
CA MET A 1 6.43 -12.56 12.11
C MET A 1 7.62 -13.33 12.70
N LYS A 2 7.37 -14.48 13.35
CA LYS A 2 8.44 -15.29 13.99
C LYS A 2 8.91 -16.47 13.12
N ASN A 3 8.81 -16.37 11.82
CA ASN A 3 9.28 -17.39 10.88
C ASN A 3 10.54 -16.90 10.15
N SER A 4 11.55 -16.54 10.92
CA SER A 4 12.84 -16.16 10.35
C SER A 4 13.60 -17.39 9.88
N ALA A 5 14.44 -17.26 8.87
CA ALA A 5 15.28 -18.35 8.37
C ALA A 5 16.20 -18.91 9.47
N ILE A 6 16.54 -18.12 10.49
CA ILE A 6 17.30 -18.58 11.68
C ILE A 6 16.50 -19.62 12.49
N TYR A 7 15.20 -19.42 12.67
CA TYR A 7 14.37 -20.39 13.39
C TYR A 7 14.33 -21.73 12.64
N LYS A 8 14.24 -21.66 11.32
CA LYS A 8 14.23 -22.83 10.46
C LYS A 8 15.59 -23.49 10.34
N SER A 9 16.67 -22.69 10.40
CA SER A 9 18.01 -23.25 10.46
C SER A 9 18.28 -23.99 11.78
N ARG A 10 17.73 -23.52 12.91
CA ARG A 10 17.81 -24.24 14.20
C ARG A 10 17.01 -25.52 14.19
N GLU A 11 15.84 -25.56 13.56
CA GLU A 11 15.06 -26.79 13.38
C GLU A 11 15.82 -27.82 12.52
N ILE A 12 16.45 -27.39 11.44
CA ILE A 12 17.29 -28.25 10.60
C ILE A 12 18.53 -28.72 11.36
N HIS A 13 19.10 -27.88 12.22
CA HIS A 13 20.23 -28.24 13.09
C HIS A 13 19.87 -29.27 14.15
N THR A 14 18.66 -29.20 14.72
CA THR A 14 18.18 -30.18 15.69
C THR A 14 17.97 -31.55 15.05
N VAL A 15 17.69 -31.60 13.77
CA VAL A 15 17.49 -32.84 12.99
C VAL A 15 18.82 -33.42 12.47
N ASN A 16 19.81 -32.58 12.17
CA ASN A 16 21.13 -32.99 11.66
C ASN A 16 22.24 -32.59 12.67
N LYS A 17 22.47 -33.40 13.68
CA LYS A 17 23.47 -33.15 14.74
C LYS A 17 24.89 -32.91 14.26
N ASP A 18 25.24 -33.35 13.06
CA ASP A 18 26.59 -33.30 12.50
C ASP A 18 26.87 -32.11 11.58
N SER A 19 25.90 -31.23 11.38
CA SER A 19 26.07 -30.03 10.52
C SER A 19 26.57 -28.83 11.30
N ASN A 20 27.67 -28.23 10.81
CA ASN A 20 28.22 -27.02 11.39
C ASN A 20 27.20 -25.88 11.37
N PRO A 21 26.82 -25.31 12.55
CA PRO A 21 25.79 -24.26 12.64
C PRO A 21 26.07 -22.98 11.86
N GLN A 22 27.27 -22.83 11.34
CA GLN A 22 27.65 -21.63 10.58
C GLN A 22 27.32 -21.67 9.08
N LYS A 23 26.91 -22.82 8.55
CA LYS A 23 26.55 -22.99 7.14
C LYS A 23 25.03 -22.96 6.94
N VAL A 24 24.41 -21.78 7.04
CA VAL A 24 23.00 -21.64 6.69
C VAL A 24 22.88 -21.25 5.23
N ILE A 25 22.95 -22.24 4.35
CA ILE A 25 22.75 -22.10 2.90
C ILE A 25 21.38 -22.67 2.57
N PHE A 26 20.48 -21.82 2.08
CA PHE A 26 19.11 -22.23 1.76
C PHE A 26 18.75 -21.88 0.33
N GLY A 27 18.19 -22.82 -0.40
CA GLY A 27 17.56 -22.60 -1.70
C GLY A 27 16.20 -21.87 -1.65
N GLY A 28 15.95 -21.06 -0.61
CA GLY A 28 14.75 -20.29 -0.41
C GLY A 28 13.59 -21.03 0.27
N ARG A 29 12.59 -20.26 0.74
CA ARG A 29 11.43 -20.76 1.50
C ARG A 29 10.60 -21.78 0.72
N GLY A 30 10.46 -21.60 -0.60
CA GLY A 30 9.68 -22.49 -1.45
C GLY A 30 10.25 -23.90 -1.50
N ASN A 31 11.57 -24.02 -1.65
CA ASN A 31 12.26 -25.32 -1.67
C ASN A 31 12.19 -26.01 -0.30
N PHE A 32 12.34 -25.24 0.79
CA PHE A 32 12.18 -25.77 2.14
C PHE A 32 10.77 -26.34 2.37
N ILE A 33 9.73 -25.59 2.01
CA ILE A 33 8.34 -26.07 2.13
C ILE A 33 8.10 -27.28 1.24
N GLY A 34 8.62 -27.29 -0.01
CA GLY A 34 8.54 -28.42 -0.92
C GLY A 34 9.16 -29.69 -0.34
N ARG A 35 10.30 -29.55 0.35
CA ARG A 35 10.94 -30.68 1.05
C ARG A 35 10.13 -31.16 2.25
N CYS A 36 9.59 -30.24 3.07
CA CYS A 36 8.72 -30.59 4.21
C CYS A 36 7.43 -31.30 3.78
N GLN A 37 6.95 -31.00 2.57
CA GLN A 37 5.76 -31.59 1.97
C GLN A 37 6.07 -32.84 1.11
N HIS A 38 7.30 -33.35 1.14
CA HIS A 38 7.77 -34.47 0.32
C HIS A 38 7.60 -34.29 -1.20
N LYS A 39 7.52 -33.04 -1.68
CA LYS A 39 7.45 -32.67 -3.10
C LYS A 39 8.82 -32.60 -3.77
N LEU A 40 9.88 -32.56 -2.99
CA LEU A 40 11.27 -32.59 -3.43
C LEU A 40 11.97 -33.78 -2.78
N SER A 41 12.78 -34.49 -3.55
CA SER A 41 13.69 -35.51 -3.02
C SER A 41 14.77 -34.87 -2.14
N ARG A 42 15.53 -35.67 -1.42
CA ARG A 42 16.66 -35.17 -0.62
C ARG A 42 17.73 -34.57 -1.51
N GLU A 43 18.04 -35.26 -2.58
CA GLU A 43 19.08 -34.89 -3.56
C GLU A 43 18.69 -33.57 -4.26
N GLU A 44 17.47 -33.44 -4.76
CA GLU A 44 16.96 -32.21 -5.38
C GLU A 44 16.95 -31.04 -4.39
N PHE A 45 16.66 -31.30 -3.12
CA PHE A 45 16.69 -30.25 -2.10
C PHE A 45 18.11 -29.81 -1.79
N GLU A 46 19.05 -30.75 -1.66
CA GLU A 46 20.46 -30.44 -1.42
C GLU A 46 21.09 -29.70 -2.59
N GLU A 47 20.77 -30.03 -3.83
CA GLU A 47 21.15 -29.27 -5.02
C GLU A 47 20.60 -27.85 -5.04
N LYS A 48 19.32 -27.70 -4.78
CA LYS A 48 18.63 -26.39 -4.76
C LYS A 48 18.94 -25.51 -3.55
N ARG A 49 19.56 -26.06 -2.48
CA ARG A 49 19.91 -25.31 -1.26
C ARG A 49 21.21 -24.49 -1.38
N VAL A 50 21.96 -24.62 -2.46
CA VAL A 50 23.23 -23.91 -2.65
C VAL A 50 23.00 -22.39 -2.74
N LEU A 51 21.88 -21.94 -3.35
CA LEU A 51 21.52 -20.55 -3.55
C LEU A 51 20.00 -20.35 -3.40
N PRO A 52 19.53 -19.16 -2.95
CA PRO A 52 20.32 -18.03 -2.44
C PRO A 52 20.92 -18.28 -1.05
N ILE A 53 22.05 -17.64 -0.77
CA ILE A 53 22.63 -17.58 0.57
C ILE A 53 21.83 -16.52 1.36
N TYR A 54 21.27 -16.93 2.50
CA TYR A 54 20.48 -16.04 3.33
C TYR A 54 21.05 -15.92 4.73
N SER A 55 21.29 -14.69 5.20
CA SER A 55 21.82 -14.40 6.52
C SER A 55 21.03 -13.30 7.22
N ILE A 56 20.48 -13.61 8.38
CA ILE A 56 19.71 -12.64 9.17
C ILE A 56 20.65 -11.73 9.96
N GLY A 57 20.31 -10.46 9.95
CA GLY A 57 21.03 -9.42 10.65
C GLY A 57 20.95 -9.54 12.18
N GLN A 58 22.03 -9.09 12.83
CA GLN A 58 22.15 -8.97 14.29
C GLN A 58 22.93 -7.71 14.62
N CYS A 59 22.33 -6.78 15.39
CA CYS A 59 22.98 -5.51 15.75
C CYS A 59 24.32 -5.70 16.44
N ASN A 60 24.39 -6.62 17.42
CA ASN A 60 25.58 -6.89 18.21
C ASN A 60 26.72 -7.60 17.43
N CYS A 61 26.55 -7.86 16.14
CA CYS A 61 27.53 -8.47 15.26
C CYS A 61 27.85 -7.56 14.06
N HIS A 62 27.97 -6.26 14.29
CA HIS A 62 28.19 -5.26 13.23
C HIS A 62 27.16 -5.43 12.08
N GLY A 63 25.88 -5.56 12.45
CA GLY A 63 24.77 -5.72 11.50
C GLY A 63 24.56 -7.11 11.00
N ASN A 64 25.60 -7.91 10.77
CA ASN A 64 25.51 -9.29 10.30
C ASN A 64 26.80 -10.06 10.57
N ARG A 65 26.72 -11.36 10.86
CA ARG A 65 27.89 -12.20 11.13
C ARG A 65 28.67 -12.59 9.88
N LEU A 66 27.96 -12.81 8.77
CA LEU A 66 28.55 -13.33 7.54
C LEU A 66 28.90 -12.25 6.54
N PHE A 67 28.19 -11.12 6.58
CA PHE A 67 28.35 -10.04 5.62
C PHE A 67 28.77 -8.73 6.32
N LYS A 68 29.68 -8.00 5.67
CA LYS A 68 30.12 -6.68 6.11
C LYS A 68 30.19 -5.75 4.90
N ILE A 69 29.52 -4.60 4.97
CA ILE A 69 29.70 -3.51 4.01
C ILE A 69 31.01 -2.81 4.38
N VAL A 70 31.90 -2.68 3.43
CA VAL A 70 33.20 -1.97 3.60
C VAL A 70 33.07 -0.55 3.14
N ASP A 71 32.51 -0.35 1.96
CA ASP A 71 32.25 0.93 1.33
C ASP A 71 31.03 0.87 0.42
N SER A 72 30.80 1.91 -0.39
CA SER A 72 29.64 1.98 -1.29
C SER A 72 29.65 0.97 -2.45
N HIS A 73 30.76 0.28 -2.68
CA HIS A 73 30.94 -0.65 -3.81
C HIS A 73 31.42 -2.03 -3.38
N THR A 74 31.74 -2.22 -2.10
CA THR A 74 32.41 -3.44 -1.61
C THR A 74 31.68 -4.04 -0.42
N ILE A 75 31.34 -5.32 -0.53
CA ILE A 75 30.83 -6.13 0.57
C ILE A 75 31.76 -7.31 0.76
N ILE A 76 32.11 -7.63 2.00
CA ILE A 76 32.85 -8.85 2.33
C ILE A 76 31.85 -9.90 2.82
N PHE A 77 31.87 -11.07 2.20
CA PHE A 77 31.19 -12.26 2.64
C PHE A 77 32.19 -13.21 3.32
N LYS A 78 31.87 -13.62 4.55
CA LYS A 78 32.68 -14.52 5.37
C LYS A 78 31.90 -15.81 5.62
N PRO A 79 32.02 -16.82 4.76
CA PRO A 79 31.32 -18.09 4.94
C PRO A 79 31.79 -18.85 6.18
N ASP A 80 33.04 -18.65 6.56
CA ASP A 80 33.70 -19.21 7.75
C ASP A 80 34.81 -18.27 8.27
N LYS A 81 35.61 -18.73 9.25
CA LYS A 81 36.64 -17.88 9.88
C LYS A 81 37.88 -17.69 8.99
N GLU A 82 38.12 -18.58 8.05
CA GLU A 82 39.34 -18.63 7.23
C GLU A 82 39.14 -17.95 5.86
N HIS A 83 37.91 -18.01 5.32
CA HIS A 83 37.63 -17.54 3.97
C HIS A 83 36.89 -16.19 3.97
N HIS A 84 37.42 -15.29 3.14
CA HIS A 84 36.83 -13.97 2.90
C HIS A 84 36.63 -13.77 1.40
N ILE A 85 35.39 -13.57 0.99
CA ILE A 85 35.04 -13.32 -0.42
C ILE A 85 34.65 -11.86 -0.55
N GLN A 86 35.36 -11.13 -1.40
CA GLN A 86 35.03 -9.77 -1.73
C GLN A 86 34.02 -9.72 -2.87
N LEU A 87 32.89 -9.09 -2.64
CA LEU A 87 31.84 -8.86 -3.60
C LEU A 87 31.90 -7.42 -4.07
N ASN A 88 32.21 -7.20 -5.36
CA ASN A 88 32.28 -5.86 -5.94
C ASN A 88 30.93 -5.51 -6.58
N LEU A 89 30.27 -4.50 -6.04
CA LEU A 89 28.96 -4.02 -6.50
C LEU A 89 29.13 -3.19 -7.77
N LYS A 90 28.45 -3.56 -8.83
CA LYS A 90 28.41 -2.81 -10.10
C LYS A 90 27.11 -1.99 -10.20
N ASN A 91 27.15 -0.92 -10.98
CA ASN A 91 25.99 -0.08 -11.30
C ASN A 91 25.28 0.52 -10.07
N VAL A 92 26.02 0.88 -9.04
CA VAL A 92 25.49 1.54 -7.85
C VAL A 92 25.20 3.01 -8.19
N CYS A 93 23.94 3.43 -8.10
CA CYS A 93 23.60 4.83 -8.35
C CYS A 93 23.92 5.72 -7.14
N LYS A 94 24.16 7.02 -7.35
CA LYS A 94 24.55 8.00 -6.32
C LYS A 94 23.69 7.98 -5.04
N ASN A 95 22.38 7.74 -5.18
CA ASN A 95 21.50 7.64 -4.01
C ASN A 95 21.77 6.37 -3.19
N ARG A 96 22.05 5.25 -3.85
CA ARG A 96 22.43 4.00 -3.17
C ARG A 96 23.82 4.08 -2.54
N GLU A 97 24.78 4.76 -3.17
CA GLU A 97 26.10 5.02 -2.59
C GLU A 97 25.96 5.72 -1.23
N LYS A 98 25.16 6.82 -1.18
CA LYS A 98 24.87 7.53 0.07
C LYS A 98 24.21 6.63 1.12
N GLN A 99 23.28 5.77 0.70
CA GLN A 99 22.64 4.83 1.61
C GLN A 99 23.64 3.81 2.14
N LEU A 100 24.48 3.22 1.28
CA LEU A 100 25.49 2.24 1.69
C LEU A 100 26.51 2.85 2.65
N LEU A 101 27.00 4.06 2.39
CA LEU A 101 27.90 4.75 3.31
C LEU A 101 27.27 4.97 4.68
N LYS A 102 26.00 5.37 4.73
CA LYS A 102 25.27 5.49 5.99
C LYS A 102 25.10 4.15 6.71
N LEU A 103 24.86 3.06 5.96
CA LEU A 103 24.81 1.71 6.54
C LEU A 103 26.16 1.28 7.11
N VAL A 104 27.30 1.66 6.49
CA VAL A 104 28.66 1.42 7.03
C VAL A 104 28.84 2.10 8.38
N GLU A 105 28.43 3.38 8.52
CA GLU A 105 28.50 4.10 9.81
C GLU A 105 27.68 3.38 10.89
N LEU A 106 26.43 3.06 10.60
CA LEU A 106 25.53 2.41 11.54
C LEU A 106 25.94 0.98 11.91
N GLN A 107 26.48 0.24 10.93
CA GLN A 107 27.04 -1.08 11.13
C GLN A 107 28.25 -1.01 12.09
N THR A 108 29.14 -0.05 11.88
CA THR A 108 30.33 0.16 12.73
C THR A 108 29.93 0.52 14.15
N ALA A 109 28.87 1.32 14.31
CA ALA A 109 28.31 1.70 15.61
C ALA A 109 27.46 0.59 16.28
N ASN A 110 27.28 -0.56 15.67
CA ASN A 110 26.37 -1.63 16.12
C ASN A 110 24.90 -1.18 16.33
N CYS A 111 24.44 -0.21 15.54
CA CYS A 111 23.12 0.38 15.65
C CYS A 111 22.10 -0.19 14.66
N ILE A 112 22.49 -1.15 13.82
CA ILE A 112 21.63 -1.67 12.75
C ILE A 112 21.72 -3.18 12.63
N SER A 113 20.61 -3.79 12.21
CA SER A 113 20.52 -5.20 11.80
C SER A 113 20.37 -5.27 10.29
N LEU A 114 21.30 -5.92 9.61
CA LEU A 114 21.36 -6.05 8.15
C LEU A 114 21.14 -7.52 7.75
N THR A 115 20.00 -7.79 7.11
CA THR A 115 19.72 -9.12 6.55
C THR A 115 20.15 -9.16 5.09
N TYR A 116 20.91 -10.17 4.73
CA TYR A 116 21.43 -10.35 3.38
C TYR A 116 20.81 -11.57 2.71
N GLU A 117 20.54 -11.41 1.43
CA GLU A 117 20.25 -12.51 0.52
C GLU A 117 21.15 -12.35 -0.70
N LEU A 118 21.96 -13.37 -1.01
CA LEU A 118 22.91 -13.39 -2.12
C LEU A 118 22.50 -14.51 -3.07
N ASP A 119 22.24 -14.15 -4.31
CA ASP A 119 22.10 -15.08 -5.43
C ASP A 119 23.30 -14.95 -6.40
N LEU A 120 23.18 -15.51 -7.63
CA LEU A 120 24.26 -15.49 -8.62
C LEU A 120 24.55 -14.10 -9.19
N GLU A 121 23.57 -13.17 -9.14
CA GLU A 121 23.65 -11.87 -9.83
C GLU A 121 23.53 -10.71 -8.86
N TYR A 122 22.79 -10.88 -7.76
CA TYR A 122 22.38 -9.78 -6.88
C TYR A 122 22.68 -10.04 -5.42
N VAL A 123 22.98 -8.95 -4.72
CA VAL A 123 22.98 -8.89 -3.26
C VAL A 123 21.79 -8.05 -2.81
N TYR A 124 20.87 -8.64 -2.07
CA TYR A 124 19.75 -7.95 -1.45
C TYR A 124 20.09 -7.63 0.00
N ILE A 125 19.98 -6.38 0.38
CA ILE A 125 20.21 -5.92 1.75
C ILE A 125 18.88 -5.41 2.31
N THR A 126 18.38 -6.06 3.34
CA THR A 126 17.16 -5.68 4.04
C THR A 126 17.49 -5.10 5.41
N PHE A 127 16.97 -3.93 5.69
CA PHE A 127 17.17 -3.18 6.93
C PHE A 127 15.93 -2.37 7.29
N ASP A 128 15.87 -1.87 8.52
CA ASP A 128 14.83 -0.94 8.95
C ASP A 128 15.07 0.43 8.31
N ASN A 129 14.13 0.89 7.50
CA ASN A 129 14.23 2.13 6.76
C ASN A 129 14.04 3.38 7.66
N SER A 130 13.61 3.22 8.91
CA SER A 130 13.44 4.32 9.88
C SER A 130 14.75 4.99 10.28
N ILE A 131 15.89 4.31 10.04
CA ILE A 131 17.23 4.83 10.31
C ILE A 131 17.69 5.94 9.36
N PHE A 132 17.11 6.03 8.18
CA PHE A 132 17.35 7.15 7.29
C PHE A 132 16.45 8.31 7.70
N GLU A 133 17.01 9.52 7.73
CA GLU A 133 16.18 10.73 7.85
C GLU A 133 15.24 10.80 6.66
N ASN A 134 14.02 10.39 6.90
CA ASN A 134 13.02 10.28 5.88
C ASN A 134 12.22 11.57 5.84
N HIS A 135 11.93 12.05 4.69
CA HIS A 135 10.96 13.03 4.23
C HIS A 135 10.23 13.82 5.34
N ARG A 136 10.96 14.23 6.40
CA ARG A 136 10.40 15.06 7.47
C ARG A 136 10.09 16.44 6.89
N TYR A 137 8.91 16.90 7.14
CA TYR A 137 8.44 18.25 6.81
C TYR A 137 7.49 18.72 7.91
N SER A 138 7.31 20.02 8.02
CA SER A 138 6.33 20.55 8.95
C SER A 138 4.93 20.10 8.57
N VAL A 139 4.14 19.70 9.56
CA VAL A 139 2.75 19.29 9.37
C VAL A 139 1.81 20.25 10.10
N ARG A 140 0.56 20.31 9.64
CA ARG A 140 -0.53 21.04 10.32
C ARG A 140 -1.40 20.02 11.04
N THR A 141 -1.63 20.25 12.33
CA THR A 141 -2.31 19.31 13.23
C THR A 141 -3.79 19.08 12.91
N ASP A 142 -4.41 20.01 12.20
CA ASP A 142 -5.82 19.98 11.78
C ASP A 142 -6.02 19.44 10.36
N ARG A 143 -4.91 19.18 9.62
CA ARG A 143 -4.97 18.88 8.19
C ARG A 143 -4.80 17.41 7.90
N THR A 144 -5.75 16.85 7.17
CA THR A 144 -5.71 15.48 6.70
C THR A 144 -5.71 15.41 5.18
N MET A 145 -5.00 14.43 4.64
CA MET A 145 -5.17 13.98 3.26
C MET A 145 -5.78 12.59 3.27
N GLN A 146 -6.75 12.36 2.44
CA GLN A 146 -7.48 11.11 2.38
C GLN A 146 -7.70 10.62 0.96
N ILE A 147 -7.84 9.30 0.81
CA ILE A 147 -8.07 8.68 -0.50
C ILE A 147 -9.21 7.66 -0.45
N ASP A 148 -10.02 7.66 -1.51
CA ASP A 148 -10.93 6.57 -1.86
C ASP A 148 -10.40 5.80 -3.06
N VAL A 149 -10.35 4.47 -2.98
CA VAL A 149 -9.69 3.64 -3.99
C VAL A 149 -10.70 2.71 -4.66
N ASN A 150 -11.10 3.10 -5.85
CA ASN A 150 -11.93 2.32 -6.75
C ASN A 150 -11.07 1.67 -7.88
N PRO A 151 -11.55 0.61 -8.55
CA PRO A 151 -10.81 -0.02 -9.65
C PRO A 151 -10.43 0.92 -10.79
N ASN A 152 -11.32 1.86 -11.11
CA ASN A 152 -11.16 2.78 -12.23
C ASN A 152 -10.66 4.16 -11.82
N TYR A 153 -10.86 4.54 -10.56
CA TYR A 153 -10.58 5.88 -10.08
C TYR A 153 -10.00 5.85 -8.67
N ILE A 154 -9.08 6.76 -8.39
CA ILE A 154 -8.56 7.03 -7.06
C ILE A 154 -8.87 8.47 -6.76
N GLY A 155 -9.89 8.70 -5.93
CA GLY A 155 -10.23 10.01 -5.42
C GLY A 155 -9.33 10.39 -4.25
N TRP A 156 -9.02 11.67 -4.12
CA TRP A 156 -8.31 12.21 -2.98
C TRP A 156 -8.85 13.59 -2.62
N SER A 157 -8.75 13.93 -1.36
CA SER A 157 -9.05 15.27 -0.87
C SER A 157 -8.08 15.66 0.24
N VAL A 158 -8.01 16.95 0.53
CA VAL A 158 -7.27 17.55 1.65
C VAL A 158 -8.24 18.45 2.38
N THR A 159 -8.39 18.21 3.67
CA THR A 159 -9.36 18.90 4.50
C THR A 159 -8.72 19.37 5.81
N ASP A 160 -9.10 20.56 6.25
CA ASP A 160 -8.82 21.07 7.60
C ASP A 160 -10.07 20.83 8.45
N TRP A 161 -9.91 19.97 9.48
CA TRP A 161 -11.00 19.56 10.36
C TRP A 161 -11.00 20.38 11.64
N LYS A 162 -12.18 20.85 12.04
CA LYS A 162 -12.40 21.45 13.36
C LYS A 162 -13.15 20.48 14.27
N GLN A 163 -14.24 19.95 13.78
CA GLN A 163 -15.06 18.92 14.43
C GLN A 163 -15.86 18.14 13.38
N ASP A 164 -16.71 17.24 13.80
CA ASP A 164 -17.54 16.42 12.92
C ASP A 164 -18.32 17.27 11.92
N TYR A 165 -18.07 17.07 10.60
CA TYR A 165 -18.61 17.84 9.47
C TYR A 165 -18.39 19.37 9.47
N ASP A 166 -17.64 19.92 10.42
CA ASP A 166 -17.10 21.27 10.32
C ASP A 166 -15.67 21.20 9.79
N PHE A 167 -15.53 21.30 8.50
CA PHE A 167 -14.25 21.22 7.81
C PHE A 167 -14.17 22.27 6.70
N HIS A 168 -12.94 22.62 6.36
CA HIS A 168 -12.63 23.39 5.15
C HIS A 168 -11.96 22.47 4.14
N LEU A 169 -12.54 22.37 2.95
CA LEU A 169 -11.93 21.64 1.84
C LEU A 169 -10.82 22.50 1.21
N VAL A 170 -9.59 22.07 1.33
CA VAL A 170 -8.41 22.79 0.82
C VAL A 170 -8.15 22.46 -0.64
N ALA A 171 -8.19 21.18 -0.97
CA ALA A 171 -8.00 20.67 -2.32
C ALA A 171 -8.60 19.28 -2.47
N GLY A 172 -8.87 18.90 -3.70
CA GLY A 172 -9.32 17.55 -4.02
C GLY A 172 -9.02 17.21 -5.46
N GLY A 173 -9.14 15.94 -5.80
CA GLY A 173 -8.92 15.52 -7.17
C GLY A 173 -9.05 14.03 -7.39
N MET A 174 -8.74 13.60 -8.60
CA MET A 174 -8.95 12.23 -9.01
C MET A 174 -7.89 11.78 -10.01
N PHE A 175 -7.43 10.54 -9.83
CA PHE A 175 -6.64 9.81 -10.83
C PHE A 175 -7.53 8.80 -11.54
N SER A 176 -7.49 8.74 -12.87
CA SER A 176 -8.25 7.79 -13.66
C SER A 176 -7.38 6.63 -14.14
N LEU A 177 -7.75 5.41 -13.79
CA LEU A 177 -7.20 4.16 -14.33
C LEU A 177 -8.14 3.52 -15.36
N LYS A 178 -9.32 4.12 -15.57
CA LYS A 178 -10.36 3.60 -16.48
C LYS A 178 -9.84 3.36 -17.90
N PRO A 179 -9.09 4.29 -18.53
CA PRO A 179 -8.60 4.06 -19.90
C PRO A 179 -7.69 2.84 -20.03
N LEU A 180 -6.89 2.51 -18.98
CA LEU A 180 -6.06 1.29 -18.97
C LEU A 180 -6.91 0.04 -18.82
N ASN A 181 -7.95 0.11 -17.98
CA ASN A 181 -8.87 -1.01 -17.77
C ASN A 181 -9.73 -1.26 -19.02
N ASP A 182 -10.22 -0.21 -19.68
CA ASP A 182 -11.00 -0.31 -20.91
C ASP A 182 -10.16 -0.91 -22.04
N TYR A 183 -8.90 -0.49 -22.18
CA TYR A 183 -8.00 -1.07 -23.18
C TYR A 183 -7.73 -2.56 -22.91
N GLU A 184 -7.44 -2.96 -21.65
CA GLU A 184 -7.28 -4.38 -21.31
C GLU A 184 -8.55 -5.20 -21.60
N ASN A 185 -9.72 -4.62 -21.34
CA ASN A 185 -11.00 -5.29 -21.62
C ASN A 185 -11.29 -5.41 -23.12
N SER A 186 -10.72 -4.52 -23.96
CA SER A 186 -10.85 -4.58 -25.42
C SER A 186 -9.93 -5.62 -26.07
N LEU A 187 -8.87 -6.05 -25.37
CA LEU A 187 -8.01 -7.12 -25.86
C LEU A 187 -8.79 -8.44 -25.89
N SER A 188 -8.86 -9.06 -27.07
CA SER A 188 -9.46 -10.37 -27.22
C SER A 188 -8.70 -11.42 -26.39
N VAL A 189 -9.39 -12.47 -25.96
CA VAL A 189 -8.81 -13.58 -25.21
C VAL A 189 -7.69 -14.29 -26.01
N SER A 190 -7.66 -14.10 -27.33
CA SER A 190 -6.68 -14.62 -28.26
C SER A 190 -5.50 -13.67 -28.53
N SER A 191 -5.51 -12.45 -27.96
CA SER A 191 -4.38 -11.53 -28.13
C SER A 191 -3.14 -12.09 -27.42
N ASP A 192 -2.03 -11.99 -28.12
CA ASP A 192 -0.73 -12.52 -27.74
C ASP A 192 -0.39 -12.17 -26.28
N SER A 193 0.21 -13.13 -25.60
CA SER A 193 0.67 -13.00 -24.21
C SER A 193 1.54 -11.76 -23.94
N GLY A 194 2.16 -11.19 -24.99
CA GLY A 194 2.98 -9.99 -24.95
C GLY A 194 2.20 -8.70 -24.62
N GLU A 195 1.07 -8.44 -25.27
CA GLU A 195 0.27 -7.23 -25.03
C GLU A 195 -0.37 -7.22 -23.64
N SER A 196 -0.91 -8.36 -23.21
CA SER A 196 -1.47 -8.51 -21.85
C SER A 196 -0.42 -8.26 -20.77
N LYS A 197 0.82 -8.75 -20.98
CA LYS A 197 1.94 -8.52 -20.05
C LYS A 197 2.36 -7.04 -20.04
N TYR A 198 2.40 -6.39 -21.21
CA TYR A 198 2.69 -4.96 -21.30
C TYR A 198 1.69 -4.11 -20.51
N ILE A 199 0.38 -4.31 -20.71
CA ILE A 199 -0.67 -3.57 -20.00
C ILE A 199 -0.58 -3.77 -18.49
N THR A 200 -0.37 -5.02 -18.05
CA THR A 200 -0.20 -5.34 -16.63
C THR A 200 1.01 -4.59 -16.03
N ASN A 201 2.13 -4.56 -16.73
CA ASN A 201 3.32 -3.85 -16.27
C ASN A 201 3.13 -2.32 -16.29
N LYS A 202 2.46 -1.80 -17.33
CA LYS A 202 2.12 -0.38 -17.42
C LYS A 202 1.21 0.05 -16.25
N ARG A 203 0.18 -0.73 -15.94
CA ARG A 203 -0.69 -0.47 -14.77
C ARG A 203 0.08 -0.48 -13.46
N LYS A 204 0.99 -1.43 -13.25
CA LYS A 204 1.86 -1.46 -12.07
C LYS A 204 2.71 -0.19 -11.97
N HIS A 205 3.25 0.27 -13.09
CA HIS A 205 4.03 1.51 -13.16
C HIS A 205 3.16 2.72 -12.79
N GLU A 206 1.98 2.86 -13.40
CA GLU A 206 1.07 3.98 -13.13
C GLU A 206 0.63 4.03 -11.66
N VAL A 207 0.31 2.89 -11.06
CA VAL A 207 -0.04 2.80 -9.63
C VAL A 207 1.12 3.27 -8.72
N ILE A 208 2.36 2.97 -9.09
CA ILE A 208 3.54 3.46 -8.36
C ILE A 208 3.68 4.98 -8.51
N GLU A 209 3.48 5.51 -9.71
CA GLU A 209 3.55 6.95 -9.96
C GLU A 209 2.42 7.70 -9.22
N ILE A 210 1.20 7.18 -9.22
CA ILE A 210 0.08 7.72 -8.43
C ILE A 210 0.44 7.77 -6.94
N ALA A 211 1.01 6.70 -6.38
CA ALA A 211 1.46 6.70 -4.98
C ALA A 211 2.54 7.76 -4.69
N LYS A 212 3.41 8.05 -5.66
CA LYS A 212 4.41 9.13 -5.54
C LYS A 212 3.75 10.50 -5.57
N GLU A 213 2.80 10.72 -6.48
CA GLU A 213 2.08 11.99 -6.57
C GLU A 213 1.21 12.26 -5.34
N LEU A 214 0.50 11.26 -4.84
CA LEU A 214 -0.25 11.35 -3.57
C LEU A 214 0.68 11.75 -2.42
N PHE A 215 1.88 11.17 -2.34
CA PHE A 215 2.85 11.55 -1.32
C PHE A 215 3.36 12.98 -1.50
N LYS A 216 3.60 13.44 -2.74
CA LYS A 216 3.99 14.82 -3.03
C LYS A 216 2.89 15.81 -2.63
N LEU A 217 1.62 15.49 -2.93
CA LEU A 217 0.47 16.30 -2.52
C LEU A 217 0.36 16.38 -1.00
N CYS A 218 0.47 15.24 -0.31
CA CYS A 218 0.45 15.18 1.14
C CYS A 218 1.54 16.09 1.76
N LYS A 219 2.74 16.06 1.21
CA LYS A 219 3.84 16.91 1.62
C LYS A 219 3.60 18.39 1.28
N HIS A 220 3.08 18.67 0.07
CA HIS A 220 2.82 20.02 -0.42
C HIS A 220 1.79 20.74 0.48
N TYR A 221 0.74 20.02 0.86
CA TYR A 221 -0.30 20.55 1.74
C TYR A 221 0.02 20.42 3.23
N HIS A 222 1.19 19.92 3.60
CA HIS A 222 1.63 19.78 5.00
C HIS A 222 0.69 18.95 5.87
N CYS A 223 0.16 17.85 5.36
CA CYS A 223 -0.83 17.03 6.07
C CYS A 223 -0.20 16.24 7.23
N GLU A 224 -0.81 16.30 8.42
CA GLU A 224 -0.43 15.50 9.58
C GLU A 224 -0.90 14.06 9.45
N VAL A 225 -2.10 13.88 8.91
CA VAL A 225 -2.74 12.57 8.77
C VAL A 225 -2.92 12.23 7.30
N PHE A 226 -2.62 10.98 6.96
CA PHE A 226 -3.01 10.37 5.70
C PHE A 226 -4.00 9.23 5.98
N ALA A 227 -5.26 9.39 5.57
CA ALA A 227 -6.31 8.42 5.79
C ALA A 227 -6.59 7.60 4.52
N MET A 228 -6.75 6.30 4.66
CA MET A 228 -7.16 5.41 3.59
C MET A 228 -8.01 4.27 4.11
N GLU A 229 -8.73 3.60 3.21
CA GLU A 229 -9.55 2.46 3.57
C GLU A 229 -8.72 1.21 3.85
N ASP A 230 -9.08 0.46 4.92
CA ASP A 230 -8.59 -0.92 5.16
C ASP A 230 -9.42 -1.91 4.34
N LEU A 231 -9.15 -1.97 3.04
CA LEU A 231 -9.83 -2.86 2.12
C LEU A 231 -9.21 -4.27 2.16
N TYR A 232 -9.59 -5.06 3.15
CA TYR A 232 -9.24 -6.48 3.17
C TYR A 232 -10.33 -7.31 2.48
N MET A 233 -10.17 -7.53 1.17
CA MET A 233 -11.06 -8.44 0.43
C MET A 233 -10.38 -9.80 0.28
N LYS A 234 -10.99 -10.85 0.81
CA LYS A 234 -10.60 -12.23 0.51
C LYS A 234 -11.02 -12.55 -0.92
N SER A 235 -10.11 -13.08 -1.73
CA SER A 235 -10.35 -13.50 -3.12
C SER A 235 -11.31 -14.69 -3.28
N THR A 236 -11.93 -15.15 -2.22
CA THR A 236 -12.67 -16.43 -2.14
C THR A 236 -14.17 -16.31 -2.26
N ASN A 237 -14.75 -15.15 -2.57
CA ASN A 237 -16.19 -15.08 -2.85
C ASN A 237 -16.50 -15.67 -4.23
N LEU A 238 -16.64 -16.99 -4.29
CA LEU A 238 -17.00 -17.78 -5.46
C LEU A 238 -18.31 -17.31 -6.13
N ASN A 239 -19.17 -16.61 -5.39
CA ASN A 239 -20.47 -16.11 -5.85
C ASN A 239 -20.45 -14.71 -6.48
N SER A 240 -19.29 -14.03 -6.53
CA SER A 240 -19.19 -12.64 -6.99
C SER A 240 -19.19 -12.45 -8.51
N GLY A 241 -19.28 -13.54 -9.29
CA GLY A 241 -19.24 -13.49 -10.74
C GLY A 241 -17.86 -13.26 -11.36
N ARG A 242 -17.65 -13.72 -12.60
CA ARG A 242 -16.34 -13.67 -13.29
C ARG A 242 -15.80 -12.25 -13.47
N LYS A 243 -16.67 -11.27 -13.77
CA LYS A 243 -16.26 -9.86 -13.99
C LYS A 243 -15.67 -9.24 -12.74
N LEU A 244 -16.32 -9.39 -11.58
CA LEU A 244 -15.84 -8.83 -10.31
C LEU A 244 -14.57 -9.53 -9.85
N ASN A 245 -14.49 -10.85 -9.98
CA ASN A 245 -13.28 -11.60 -9.63
C ASN A 245 -12.08 -11.21 -10.50
N ARG A 246 -12.29 -11.00 -11.82
CA ARG A 246 -11.23 -10.50 -12.71
C ARG A 246 -10.78 -9.10 -12.32
N LEU A 247 -11.72 -8.21 -11.98
CA LEU A 247 -11.44 -6.87 -11.53
C LEU A 247 -10.61 -6.87 -10.24
N ILE A 248 -11.04 -7.62 -9.22
CA ILE A 248 -10.38 -7.67 -7.90
C ILE A 248 -9.00 -8.34 -7.99
N ASN A 249 -8.88 -9.43 -8.72
CA ASN A 249 -7.65 -10.25 -8.72
C ASN A 249 -6.63 -9.80 -9.77
N GLY A 250 -7.08 -9.24 -10.90
CA GLY A 250 -6.23 -8.88 -12.04
C GLY A 250 -6.02 -7.39 -12.23
N GLN A 251 -7.11 -6.63 -12.28
CA GLN A 251 -7.06 -5.23 -12.67
C GLN A 251 -6.84 -4.27 -11.50
N TRP A 252 -7.33 -4.61 -10.32
CA TRP A 252 -7.24 -3.72 -9.16
C TRP A 252 -5.96 -3.93 -8.35
N ASN A 253 -4.90 -3.24 -8.73
CA ASN A 253 -3.60 -3.31 -8.06
C ASN A 253 -3.56 -2.56 -6.71
N ARG A 254 -4.67 -2.57 -5.94
CA ARG A 254 -4.79 -1.86 -4.65
C ARG A 254 -3.72 -2.24 -3.63
N ASN A 255 -3.39 -3.52 -3.51
CA ASN A 255 -2.37 -3.99 -2.56
C ASN A 255 -0.99 -3.38 -2.86
N MET A 256 -0.68 -3.19 -4.16
CA MET A 256 0.53 -2.50 -4.57
C MET A 256 0.45 -1.01 -4.23
N LEU A 257 -0.67 -0.35 -4.53
CA LEU A 257 -0.89 1.05 -4.19
C LEU A 257 -0.70 1.28 -2.68
N PHE A 258 -1.42 0.52 -1.86
CA PHE A 258 -1.35 0.61 -0.40
C PHE A 258 0.05 0.34 0.14
N ARG A 259 0.74 -0.68 -0.37
CA ARG A 259 2.14 -0.94 0.01
C ARG A 259 3.06 0.23 -0.34
N GLN A 260 2.87 0.86 -1.51
CA GLN A 260 3.67 2.00 -1.93
C GLN A 260 3.36 3.26 -1.13
N ILE A 261 2.12 3.48 -0.74
CA ILE A 261 1.69 4.57 0.14
C ILE A 261 2.26 4.33 1.55
N ARG A 262 2.00 3.17 2.16
CA ARG A 262 2.54 2.82 3.49
C ARG A 262 4.06 3.06 3.57
N LYS A 263 4.79 2.58 2.57
CA LYS A 263 6.26 2.75 2.52
C LYS A 263 6.67 4.22 2.58
N ARG A 264 5.95 5.13 1.93
CA ARG A 264 6.30 6.55 1.86
C ARG A 264 5.81 7.33 3.08
N ILE A 265 4.56 7.11 3.45
CA ILE A 265 3.94 7.83 4.57
C ILE A 265 4.59 7.44 5.89
N LEU A 266 4.80 6.14 6.16
CA LEU A 266 5.43 5.66 7.39
C LEU A 266 6.90 6.11 7.52
N SER A 267 7.52 6.54 6.42
CA SER A 267 8.86 7.14 6.44
C SER A 267 8.84 8.68 6.46
N SER A 268 7.73 9.29 6.81
CA SER A 268 7.56 10.74 6.88
C SER A 268 7.07 11.19 8.26
N SER A 269 6.83 12.49 8.41
CA SER A 269 6.22 13.07 9.60
C SER A 269 4.69 12.90 9.67
N THR A 270 4.09 12.31 8.63
CA THR A 270 2.64 12.11 8.52
C THR A 270 2.21 10.79 9.17
N THR A 271 1.14 10.81 9.92
CA THR A 271 0.52 9.63 10.52
C THR A 271 -0.37 8.92 9.51
N LEU A 272 -0.17 7.61 9.31
CA LEU A 272 -1.05 6.80 8.47
C LEU A 272 -2.18 6.21 9.29
N VAL A 273 -3.42 6.43 8.85
CA VAL A 273 -4.63 5.88 9.45
C VAL A 273 -5.37 5.02 8.42
N GLU A 274 -5.68 3.79 8.79
CA GLU A 274 -6.46 2.85 7.98
C GLU A 274 -7.82 2.64 8.63
N ILE A 275 -8.88 2.94 7.90
CA ILE A 275 -10.27 2.94 8.41
C ILE A 275 -11.14 1.90 7.71
N GLN A 276 -12.25 1.55 8.34
CA GLN A 276 -13.25 0.67 7.73
C GLN A 276 -14.01 1.38 6.60
N PRO A 277 -14.18 0.75 5.42
CA PRO A 277 -14.80 1.35 4.24
C PRO A 277 -16.33 1.40 4.30
N GLN A 278 -16.95 0.74 5.27
CA GLN A 278 -18.41 0.57 5.31
C GLN A 278 -19.14 1.92 5.24
N TYR A 279 -20.05 2.06 4.28
CA TYR A 279 -20.86 3.25 4.02
C TYR A 279 -20.10 4.54 3.62
N SER A 280 -18.76 4.52 3.46
CA SER A 280 -17.99 5.73 3.11
C SER A 280 -18.52 6.44 1.87
N SER A 281 -18.81 5.68 0.81
CA SER A 281 -19.31 6.25 -0.44
C SER A 281 -20.73 6.83 -0.31
N ILE A 282 -21.66 6.15 0.38
CA ILE A 282 -23.02 6.66 0.53
C ILE A 282 -23.06 7.92 1.40
N ILE A 283 -22.34 7.90 2.53
CA ILE A 283 -22.27 9.05 3.45
C ILE A 283 -21.60 10.22 2.74
N GLY A 284 -20.43 10.00 2.14
CA GLY A 284 -19.69 11.03 1.43
C GLY A 284 -20.50 11.73 0.36
N ASN A 285 -21.23 10.96 -0.46
CA ASN A 285 -22.03 11.50 -1.55
C ASN A 285 -23.34 12.17 -1.10
N LEU A 286 -23.98 11.71 -0.03
CA LEU A 286 -25.23 12.30 0.44
C LEU A 286 -24.99 13.50 1.35
N VAL A 287 -24.03 13.44 2.25
CA VAL A 287 -23.75 14.54 3.18
C VAL A 287 -23.06 15.72 2.49
N ASN A 288 -22.11 15.43 1.61
CA ASN A 288 -21.29 16.45 0.95
C ASN A 288 -21.75 16.76 -0.49
N ARG A 289 -22.98 16.41 -0.85
CA ARG A 289 -23.52 16.59 -2.21
C ARG A 289 -23.46 18.04 -2.69
N HIS A 290 -23.64 18.98 -1.80
CA HIS A 290 -23.59 20.43 -2.08
C HIS A 290 -22.24 20.91 -2.64
N LEU A 291 -21.16 20.11 -2.50
CA LEU A 291 -19.85 20.43 -3.07
C LEU A 291 -19.75 20.15 -4.56
N GLU A 292 -20.71 19.43 -5.14
CA GLU A 292 -20.77 19.06 -6.58
C GLU A 292 -19.52 18.40 -7.13
N LEU A 293 -18.80 17.60 -6.30
CA LEU A 293 -17.57 16.91 -6.65
C LEU A 293 -17.84 15.45 -7.06
N PRO A 294 -16.96 14.84 -7.88
CA PRO A 294 -17.08 13.44 -8.25
C PRO A 294 -17.14 12.49 -7.06
N ASP A 295 -17.90 11.37 -7.19
CA ASP A 295 -18.06 10.32 -6.18
C ASP A 295 -16.78 9.95 -5.44
N PRO A 296 -15.64 9.64 -6.11
CA PRO A 296 -14.43 9.24 -5.37
C PRO A 296 -13.85 10.37 -4.49
N VAL A 297 -14.08 11.63 -4.85
CA VAL A 297 -13.64 12.78 -4.05
C VAL A 297 -14.54 12.94 -2.84
N LEU A 298 -15.87 12.92 -3.04
CA LEU A 298 -16.84 13.00 -1.94
C LEU A 298 -16.68 11.85 -0.95
N SER A 299 -16.46 10.62 -1.45
CA SER A 299 -16.17 9.44 -0.63
C SER A 299 -14.89 9.61 0.18
N SER A 300 -13.85 10.22 -0.42
CA SER A 300 -12.59 10.46 0.28
C SER A 300 -12.76 11.45 1.46
N ILE A 301 -13.67 12.44 1.37
CA ILE A 301 -13.95 13.37 2.47
C ILE A 301 -14.46 12.61 3.70
N GLU A 302 -15.39 11.66 3.53
CA GLU A 302 -15.88 10.83 4.65
C GLU A 302 -14.77 9.96 5.24
N ILE A 303 -13.86 9.44 4.39
CA ILE A 303 -12.68 8.71 4.85
C ILE A 303 -11.79 9.61 5.70
N GLY A 304 -11.62 10.88 5.29
CA GLY A 304 -10.88 11.89 6.05
C GLY A 304 -11.48 12.18 7.41
N ARG A 305 -12.79 12.36 7.49
CA ARG A 305 -13.52 12.57 8.76
C ARG A 305 -13.22 11.43 9.75
N ARG A 306 -13.40 10.20 9.31
CA ARG A 306 -13.08 9.02 10.15
C ARG A 306 -11.60 8.95 10.51
N GLY A 307 -10.72 9.28 9.58
CA GLY A 307 -9.28 9.28 9.79
C GLY A 307 -8.83 10.33 10.81
N HIS A 308 -9.41 11.52 10.77
CA HIS A 308 -9.17 12.59 11.72
C HIS A 308 -9.65 12.21 13.12
N GLU A 309 -10.87 11.70 13.24
CA GLU A 309 -11.44 11.25 14.50
C GLU A 309 -10.61 10.11 15.13
N PHE A 310 -10.11 9.18 14.31
CA PHE A 310 -9.22 8.12 14.78
C PHE A 310 -7.84 8.62 15.17
N SER A 311 -7.30 9.66 14.53
CA SER A 311 -5.98 10.19 14.88
C SER A 311 -5.91 10.65 16.33
N CYS A 312 -7.01 11.18 16.84
CA CYS A 312 -7.15 11.60 18.24
C CYS A 312 -7.28 10.41 19.23
N GLN A 313 -7.74 9.25 18.77
CA GLN A 313 -7.99 8.08 19.65
C GLN A 313 -6.98 6.94 19.46
N TYR A 314 -6.31 6.83 18.31
CA TYR A 314 -5.62 5.63 17.86
C TYR A 314 -4.19 5.47 18.37
N ILE A 315 -3.55 6.51 18.83
CA ILE A 315 -2.19 6.44 19.40
C ILE A 315 -2.12 5.44 20.56
N PHE A 316 -3.23 5.15 21.22
CA PHE A 316 -3.30 4.27 22.38
C PHE A 316 -3.86 2.85 22.16
N LYS A 317 -4.54 2.54 21.05
CA LYS A 317 -5.30 1.28 20.89
C LYS A 317 -4.81 0.30 19.82
N ARG A 318 -3.64 0.48 19.23
CA ARG A 318 -3.12 -0.36 18.11
C ARG A 318 -2.95 -1.87 18.44
N ARG A 319 -3.13 -2.31 19.67
CA ARG A 319 -2.93 -3.71 20.11
C ARG A 319 -4.18 -4.48 20.52
N GLN A 320 -5.35 -3.86 20.63
CA GLN A 320 -6.61 -4.55 20.98
C GLN A 320 -7.70 -4.13 20.00
N GLN A 321 -7.90 -4.96 18.99
CA GLN A 321 -8.72 -4.59 17.84
C GLN A 321 -10.08 -5.26 17.90
N GLU A 322 -11.10 -4.49 18.23
CA GLU A 322 -12.38 -4.60 17.53
C GLU A 322 -12.39 -3.52 16.43
N LYS A 323 -12.65 -3.94 15.18
CA LYS A 323 -12.74 -3.05 14.03
C LYS A 323 -14.08 -2.32 14.06
N THR A 324 -14.17 -1.28 14.87
CA THR A 324 -15.40 -0.48 14.97
C THR A 324 -15.45 0.50 13.79
N VAL A 325 -16.56 0.50 13.05
CA VAL A 325 -16.83 1.52 12.03
C VAL A 325 -17.25 2.80 12.74
N VAL A 326 -16.53 3.90 12.50
CA VAL A 326 -16.91 5.20 13.04
C VAL A 326 -17.90 5.85 12.09
N LEU A 327 -19.18 5.63 12.37
CA LEU A 327 -20.26 6.30 11.65
C LEU A 327 -20.59 7.63 12.34
N PRO A 328 -20.99 8.67 11.57
CA PRO A 328 -21.48 9.89 12.18
C PRO A 328 -22.77 9.62 12.95
N LYS A 329 -23.05 10.47 13.93
CA LYS A 329 -24.36 10.44 14.58
C LYS A 329 -25.41 10.82 13.53
N LEU A 330 -26.39 9.95 13.34
CA LEU A 330 -27.37 10.11 12.27
C LEU A 330 -28.12 11.45 12.39
N GLU A 331 -28.43 11.88 13.61
CA GLU A 331 -29.10 13.15 13.87
C GLU A 331 -28.32 14.34 13.33
N THR A 332 -27.00 14.30 13.39
CA THR A 332 -26.14 15.40 12.90
C THR A 332 -26.24 15.56 11.39
N VAL A 333 -26.40 14.49 10.64
CA VAL A 333 -26.35 14.47 9.17
C VAL A 333 -27.70 14.17 8.52
N LYS A 334 -28.72 13.79 9.28
CA LYS A 334 -30.05 13.37 8.80
C LYS A 334 -30.66 14.42 7.87
N LYS A 335 -30.60 15.70 8.25
CA LYS A 335 -31.11 16.82 7.42
C LYS A 335 -30.44 16.90 6.05
N SER A 336 -29.10 16.86 6.00
CA SER A 336 -28.35 16.93 4.73
C SER A 336 -28.61 15.72 3.86
N ILE A 337 -28.73 14.53 4.46
CA ILE A 337 -29.06 13.30 3.76
C ILE A 337 -30.48 13.36 3.17
N THR A 338 -31.48 13.77 3.96
CA THR A 338 -32.87 13.90 3.51
C THR A 338 -32.97 14.87 2.35
N GLN A 339 -32.37 16.06 2.46
CA GLN A 339 -32.34 17.03 1.38
C GLN A 339 -31.70 16.44 0.10
N SER A 340 -30.58 15.74 0.22
CA SER A 340 -29.90 15.12 -0.93
C SER A 340 -30.73 14.01 -1.58
N LEU A 341 -31.50 13.26 -0.81
CA LEU A 341 -32.41 12.24 -1.32
C LEU A 341 -33.62 12.87 -2.04
N GLU A 342 -34.19 13.92 -1.49
CA GLU A 342 -35.26 14.71 -2.13
C GLU A 342 -34.80 15.30 -3.47
N GLU A 343 -33.60 15.90 -3.53
CA GLU A 343 -32.99 16.39 -4.78
C GLU A 343 -32.81 15.28 -5.82
N LEU A 344 -32.62 14.03 -5.38
CA LEU A 344 -32.55 12.85 -6.24
C LEU A 344 -33.90 12.29 -6.63
N GLY A 345 -35.02 12.87 -6.13
CA GLY A 345 -36.37 12.39 -6.39
C GLY A 345 -36.68 11.08 -5.66
N ILE A 346 -35.99 10.81 -4.55
CA ILE A 346 -36.26 9.66 -3.71
C ILE A 346 -37.25 10.10 -2.63
N ASP A 347 -38.41 9.45 -2.64
CA ASP A 347 -39.33 9.54 -1.49
C ASP A 347 -38.66 8.88 -0.28
N VAL A 348 -38.40 9.70 0.73
CA VAL A 348 -37.58 9.32 1.88
C VAL A 348 -38.51 8.81 2.98
N PRO A 349 -38.66 7.47 3.14
CA PRO A 349 -39.29 6.97 4.37
C PRO A 349 -38.41 7.39 5.56
N GLU A 350 -39.04 7.51 6.73
CA GLU A 350 -38.27 7.68 7.96
C GLU A 350 -37.26 6.53 8.09
N PHE A 351 -36.04 6.88 8.43
CA PHE A 351 -34.95 5.97 8.72
C PHE A 351 -34.32 6.36 10.05
N ASP A 352 -34.05 5.37 10.89
CA ASP A 352 -33.49 5.59 12.22
C ASP A 352 -32.09 5.03 12.37
N ASP A 353 -31.64 4.26 11.38
CA ASP A 353 -30.29 3.75 11.35
C ASP A 353 -29.68 3.70 9.93
N TRP A 354 -28.39 3.41 9.86
CA TRP A 354 -27.62 3.38 8.61
C TRP A 354 -27.98 2.18 7.71
N ASP A 355 -28.43 1.06 8.26
CA ASP A 355 -28.83 -0.13 7.50
C ASP A 355 -30.17 0.10 6.82
N GLU A 356 -31.08 0.80 7.47
CA GLU A 356 -32.35 1.24 6.89
C GLU A 356 -32.13 2.22 5.75
N LEU A 357 -31.32 3.27 5.96
CA LEU A 357 -30.91 4.20 4.90
C LEU A 357 -30.30 3.46 3.70
N TRP A 358 -29.39 2.53 3.95
CA TRP A 358 -28.78 1.73 2.90
C TRP A 358 -29.82 0.91 2.13
N SER A 359 -30.78 0.34 2.83
CA SER A 359 -31.88 -0.45 2.23
C SER A 359 -32.75 0.42 1.34
N VAL A 360 -33.08 1.66 1.73
CA VAL A 360 -33.82 2.63 0.94
C VAL A 360 -33.06 2.97 -0.34
N VAL A 361 -31.81 3.39 -0.23
CA VAL A 361 -30.99 3.76 -1.38
C VAL A 361 -30.77 2.57 -2.34
N LYS A 362 -30.59 1.36 -1.81
CA LYS A 362 -30.45 0.16 -2.62
C LYS A 362 -31.72 -0.23 -3.36
N LYS A 363 -32.89 -0.12 -2.71
CA LYS A 363 -34.20 -0.42 -3.31
C LYS A 363 -34.58 0.57 -4.40
N SER A 364 -34.25 1.84 -4.22
CA SER A 364 -34.58 2.90 -5.18
C SER A 364 -33.88 2.71 -6.53
N LYS A 365 -32.84 1.88 -6.60
CA LYS A 365 -31.95 1.69 -7.79
C LYS A 365 -31.38 2.99 -8.35
N LEU A 366 -31.54 4.08 -7.64
CA LEU A 366 -31.07 5.40 -8.04
C LEU A 366 -29.57 5.54 -7.89
N LYS A 367 -28.97 6.28 -8.81
CA LYS A 367 -27.56 6.61 -8.76
C LYS A 367 -27.35 7.75 -7.78
N TYR A 368 -27.22 7.45 -6.49
CA TYR A 368 -26.93 8.44 -5.45
C TYR A 368 -25.55 9.10 -5.64
N ARG A 369 -24.66 8.45 -6.38
CA ARG A 369 -23.31 8.94 -6.64
C ARG A 369 -23.35 10.16 -7.55
N PHE A 370 -22.58 11.16 -7.20
CA PHE A 370 -22.41 12.32 -8.07
C PHE A 370 -21.73 11.89 -9.39
N PRO A 371 -22.23 12.31 -10.55
CA PRO A 371 -21.74 11.82 -11.83
C PRO A 371 -20.30 12.26 -12.09
N LEU A 372 -19.53 11.36 -12.67
CA LEU A 372 -18.22 11.69 -13.24
C LEU A 372 -18.45 12.49 -14.52
N LEU A 373 -17.89 13.68 -14.59
CA LEU A 373 -17.95 14.47 -15.79
C LEU A 373 -17.03 13.89 -16.85
N SER A 374 -17.55 13.60 -18.04
CA SER A 374 -16.83 12.97 -19.17
C SER A 374 -15.56 13.71 -19.58
N LYS A 375 -15.48 15.03 -19.33
CA LYS A 375 -14.29 15.85 -19.59
C LYS A 375 -13.03 15.40 -18.85
N TYR A 376 -13.15 14.54 -17.83
CA TYR A 376 -12.02 14.01 -17.06
C TYR A 376 -11.52 12.65 -17.58
N GLU A 377 -12.18 12.06 -18.57
CA GLU A 377 -11.75 10.84 -19.20
C GLU A 377 -10.76 11.14 -20.31
N SER A 378 -9.52 10.70 -20.20
CA SER A 378 -8.49 10.88 -21.20
C SER A 378 -7.93 9.55 -21.70
N SER A 379 -7.57 9.50 -23.00
CA SER A 379 -6.95 8.30 -23.58
C SER A 379 -5.56 8.05 -22.99
N PRO A 380 -5.22 6.81 -22.59
CA PRO A 380 -3.90 6.44 -22.10
C PRO A 380 -2.79 6.55 -23.15
N PHE A 381 -3.16 6.70 -24.41
CA PHE A 381 -2.23 6.78 -25.55
C PHE A 381 -1.94 8.21 -26.00
N SER A 382 -2.54 9.23 -25.37
CA SER A 382 -2.23 10.62 -25.72
C SER A 382 -0.82 11.00 -25.25
N LYS A 383 -0.09 11.79 -26.05
CA LYS A 383 1.25 12.30 -25.69
C LYS A 383 1.27 13.09 -24.36
N ASN A 384 0.12 13.60 -23.92
CA ASN A 384 -0.06 14.37 -22.69
C ASN A 384 -0.72 13.54 -21.57
N TYR A 385 -0.70 12.22 -21.66
CA TYR A 385 -1.35 11.31 -20.71
C TYR A 385 -1.01 11.61 -19.26
N ARG A 386 0.26 11.87 -18.92
CA ARG A 386 0.72 12.16 -17.55
C ARG A 386 0.08 13.39 -16.91
N ARG A 387 -0.40 14.34 -17.70
CA ARG A 387 -1.03 15.57 -17.18
C ARG A 387 -2.55 15.50 -17.11
N ARG A 388 -3.18 14.50 -17.73
CA ARG A 388 -4.63 14.45 -17.94
C ARG A 388 -5.41 13.53 -17.00
N TYR A 389 -4.73 12.68 -16.24
CA TYR A 389 -5.44 11.83 -15.27
C TYR A 389 -5.35 12.31 -13.81
N LEU A 390 -4.74 13.44 -13.59
CA LEU A 390 -4.84 14.15 -12.34
C LEU A 390 -5.75 15.36 -12.54
N THR A 391 -6.92 15.33 -11.94
CA THR A 391 -7.78 16.49 -11.81
C THR A 391 -7.60 17.03 -10.41
N VAL A 392 -7.30 18.32 -10.28
CA VAL A 392 -7.12 19.02 -9.02
C VAL A 392 -8.19 20.09 -8.93
N TYR A 393 -8.87 20.15 -7.81
CA TYR A 393 -9.75 21.23 -7.39
C TYR A 393 -9.05 21.94 -6.23
N GLU A 394 -8.87 23.23 -6.33
CA GLU A 394 -8.37 24.08 -5.24
C GLU A 394 -9.52 25.01 -4.82
N PHE A 395 -9.72 25.18 -3.51
CA PHE A 395 -10.82 25.90 -2.89
C PHE A 395 -10.33 26.98 -1.93
#